data_ccc97d3a3d66f0a60e64e076cdf9414e
#
_entry.id   ccc97d3a3d66f0a60e64e076cdf9414e
#
_cell.length_a   1.000
_cell.length_b   1.000
_cell.length_c   1.000
_cell.angle_alpha   90.00
_cell.angle_beta   90.00
_cell.angle_gamma   90.00
#
_symmetry.space_group_name_H-M   'P 1'
#
loop_
_entity.id
_entity.type
_entity.pdbx_description
1 polymer ?
#
loop_
_entity_poly.entity_id
_entity_poly.type
_entity_poly.pdbx_seq_one_letter_code
_entity_poly.pdbx_strand_id
1 'polypeptide(L)'
;MIKRLNVKKNVRLLGVQWNGANISECVNFCRYCHFSDGWMFIMFRENIIRLNKGDWIIAVTDKEFTVINNETYQYLFDKPKDVENGDE
;
A
#
# COMPACT_ATOMS: atom_id res chain seq x y z
N MET A 1 3.13 -7.79 -26.19
CA MET A 1 1.73 -7.45 -26.50
C MET A 1 1.03 -6.84 -25.29
N ILE A 2 0.35 -5.75 -25.51
CA ILE A 2 -0.36 -5.07 -24.42
C ILE A 2 -1.71 -5.71 -24.25
N LYS A 3 -2.08 -5.98 -23.00
CA LYS A 3 -3.36 -6.60 -22.70
C LYS A 3 -4.10 -5.77 -21.66
N ARG A 4 -5.42 -5.77 -21.75
CA ARG A 4 -6.24 -5.17 -20.71
C ARG A 4 -6.31 -6.19 -19.57
N LEU A 5 -6.04 -5.71 -18.36
CA LEU A 5 -6.04 -6.59 -17.20
C LEU A 5 -7.31 -6.38 -16.38
N ASN A 6 -7.88 -7.48 -15.95
CA ASN A 6 -9.07 -7.42 -15.11
C ASN A 6 -8.79 -8.18 -13.82
N VAL A 7 -9.07 -7.55 -12.71
CA VAL A 7 -8.88 -8.18 -11.41
C VAL A 7 -10.05 -9.14 -11.18
N LYS A 8 -9.75 -10.33 -10.69
CA LYS A 8 -10.80 -11.30 -10.40
C LYS A 8 -11.72 -10.75 -9.33
N LYS A 9 -12.99 -11.11 -9.40
CA LYS A 9 -14.00 -10.55 -8.50
C LYS A 9 -13.73 -10.82 -7.04
N ASN A 10 -13.13 -11.96 -6.73
CA ASN A 10 -12.90 -12.32 -5.34
C ASN A 10 -11.57 -11.84 -4.79
N VAL A 11 -10.83 -11.09 -5.58
CA VAL A 11 -9.56 -10.53 -5.10
C VAL A 11 -9.84 -9.24 -4.37
N ARG A 12 -9.30 -9.11 -3.17
CA ARG A 12 -9.43 -7.90 -2.38
C ARG A 12 -8.06 -7.37 -2.09
N LEU A 13 -7.87 -6.10 -2.34
CA LEU A 13 -6.60 -5.45 -2.09
C LEU A 13 -6.72 -4.62 -0.82
N LEU A 14 -5.71 -4.71 0.03
CA LEU A 14 -5.65 -3.91 1.24
C LEU A 14 -4.56 -2.87 1.06
N GLY A 15 -4.76 -1.73 1.65
CA GLY A 15 -3.78 -0.67 1.55
C GLY A 15 -3.77 0.22 2.76
N VAL A 16 -2.66 0.89 2.98
CA VAL A 16 -2.55 1.88 4.05
C VAL A 16 -1.86 3.09 3.46
N GLN A 17 -2.33 4.26 3.85
CA GLN A 17 -1.73 5.51 3.37
C GLN A 17 -0.75 6.03 4.41
N TRP A 18 0.45 6.38 3.96
CA TRP A 18 1.44 6.99 4.84
C TRP A 18 1.09 8.48 4.99
N ASN A 19 0.78 8.89 6.20
CA ASN A 19 0.38 10.27 6.44
C ASN A 19 1.44 11.10 7.14
N GLY A 20 2.63 10.55 7.27
CA GLY A 20 3.73 11.26 7.91
C GLY A 20 3.83 11.00 9.41
N ALA A 21 2.84 10.34 9.99
CA ALA A 21 2.80 10.10 11.43
C ALA A 21 2.43 8.67 11.82
N ASN A 22 1.79 7.93 10.93
CA ASN A 22 1.28 6.59 11.27
C ASN A 22 2.33 5.50 11.07
N ILE A 23 3.44 5.64 11.78
CA ILE A 23 4.58 4.73 11.66
C ILE A 23 4.18 3.30 12.00
N SER A 24 3.59 3.09 13.16
CA SER A 24 3.25 1.75 13.60
C SER A 24 2.28 1.06 12.65
N GLU A 25 1.31 1.81 12.16
CA GLU A 25 0.32 1.25 11.24
C GLU A 25 0.99 0.71 9.99
N CYS A 26 1.88 1.51 9.40
CA CYS A 26 2.55 1.10 8.18
C CYS A 26 3.52 -0.06 8.41
N VAL A 27 4.28 0.01 9.49
CA VAL A 27 5.26 -1.04 9.79
C VAL A 27 4.56 -2.36 10.11
N ASN A 28 3.42 -2.30 10.77
CA ASN A 28 2.67 -3.51 11.07
C ASN A 28 1.98 -4.07 9.83
N PHE A 29 1.60 -3.20 8.91
CA PHE A 29 0.92 -3.63 7.69
C PHE A 29 1.88 -4.31 6.73
N CYS A 30 3.08 -3.75 6.59
CA CYS A 30 4.04 -4.23 5.60
C CYS A 30 5.36 -4.57 6.27
N ARG A 31 5.71 -5.85 6.28
CA ARG A 31 6.93 -6.30 6.96
C ARG A 31 8.21 -5.71 6.39
N TYR A 32 8.14 -5.17 5.17
CA TYR A 32 9.31 -4.60 4.53
C TYR A 32 9.43 -3.10 4.77
N CYS A 33 8.50 -2.53 5.53
CA CYS A 33 8.53 -1.12 5.87
C CYS A 33 9.47 -0.84 7.02
N HIS A 34 10.23 0.22 6.89
CA HIS A 34 11.16 0.67 7.92
C HIS A 34 11.08 2.17 8.05
N PHE A 35 11.21 2.66 9.26
CA PHE A 35 11.23 4.09 9.50
C PHE A 35 12.57 4.44 10.14
N SER A 36 13.31 5.33 9.53
CA SER A 36 14.62 5.71 10.03
C SER A 36 14.94 7.13 9.58
N ASP A 37 15.52 7.92 10.49
CA ASP A 37 15.94 9.27 10.19
C ASP A 37 14.83 10.13 9.57
N GLY A 38 13.62 9.95 10.03
CA GLY A 38 12.51 10.76 9.57
C GLY A 38 11.87 10.29 8.27
N TRP A 39 12.32 9.18 7.73
CA TRP A 39 11.82 8.69 6.44
C TRP A 39 11.19 7.32 6.58
N MET A 40 10.10 7.13 5.88
CA MET A 40 9.48 5.82 5.75
C MET A 40 9.89 5.24 4.41
N PHE A 41 10.33 4.00 4.40
CA PHE A 41 10.72 3.37 3.14
C PHE A 41 10.47 1.88 3.19
N ILE A 42 10.38 1.28 2.01
CA ILE A 42 10.21 -0.16 1.87
C ILE A 42 11.50 -0.72 1.30
N MET A 43 12.03 -1.74 1.97
CA MET A 43 13.21 -2.44 1.49
C MET A 43 12.77 -3.83 1.12
N PHE A 44 12.72 -4.11 -0.18
CA PHE A 44 12.30 -5.42 -0.63
C PHE A 44 13.32 -5.92 -1.63
N ARG A 45 13.96 -7.01 -1.28
CA ARG A 45 15.07 -7.59 -2.06
C ARG A 45 16.17 -6.54 -2.16
N GLU A 46 16.52 -6.10 -3.36
CA GLU A 46 17.56 -5.11 -3.50
C GLU A 46 17.01 -3.73 -3.80
N ASN A 47 15.71 -3.57 -3.64
CA ASN A 47 15.06 -2.30 -3.97
C ASN A 47 14.71 -1.56 -2.70
N ILE A 48 14.94 -0.26 -2.72
CA ILE A 48 14.55 0.62 -1.62
C ILE A 48 13.63 1.68 -2.21
N ILE A 49 12.42 1.74 -1.69
CA ILE A 49 11.43 2.72 -2.15
C ILE A 49 11.10 3.63 -0.99
N ARG A 50 11.40 4.91 -1.13
CA ARG A 50 11.08 5.89 -0.10
C ARG A 50 9.66 6.39 -0.33
N LEU A 51 8.86 6.46 0.73
CA LEU A 51 7.51 6.94 0.64
C LEU A 51 7.45 8.42 0.90
N ASN A 52 6.64 9.11 0.14
CA ASN A 52 6.31 10.49 0.41
C ASN A 52 4.98 10.51 1.15
N LYS A 53 4.75 11.55 1.92
CA LYS A 53 3.49 11.70 2.63
C LYS A 53 2.36 11.67 1.61
N GLY A 54 1.39 10.82 1.85
CA GLY A 54 0.26 10.64 0.93
C GLY A 54 0.36 9.39 0.07
N ASP A 55 1.53 8.77 0.01
CA ASP A 55 1.68 7.55 -0.77
C ASP A 55 0.97 6.39 -0.09
N TRP A 56 0.55 5.45 -0.91
CA TRP A 56 -0.16 4.26 -0.43
C TRP A 56 0.71 3.03 -0.57
N ILE A 57 0.67 2.17 0.43
CA ILE A 57 1.29 0.85 0.39
C ILE A 57 0.14 -0.12 0.14
N ILE A 58 0.22 -0.85 -0.96
CA ILE A 58 -0.84 -1.77 -1.35
C ILE A 58 -0.32 -3.20 -1.22
N ALA A 59 -1.04 -4.02 -0.49
CA ALA A 59 -0.72 -5.44 -0.40
C ALA A 59 -1.39 -6.13 -1.58
N VAL A 60 -0.58 -6.53 -2.55
CA VAL A 60 -1.09 -7.22 -3.72
C VAL A 60 -1.36 -8.68 -3.38
N THR A 61 -0.44 -9.27 -2.63
CA THR A 61 -0.64 -10.59 -2.04
C THR A 61 -0.11 -10.49 -0.61
N ASP A 62 -0.16 -11.58 0.14
CA ASP A 62 0.38 -11.56 1.49
C ASP A 62 1.90 -11.44 1.50
N LYS A 63 2.53 -11.54 0.35
CA LYS A 63 3.99 -11.47 0.26
C LYS A 63 4.48 -10.38 -0.67
N GLU A 64 3.60 -9.70 -1.35
CA GLU A 64 4.03 -8.73 -2.35
C GLU A 64 3.32 -7.41 -2.13
N PHE A 65 4.08 -6.34 -2.05
CA PHE A 65 3.56 -5.01 -1.82
C PHE A 65 4.00 -4.06 -2.91
N THR A 66 3.22 -3.05 -3.16
CA THR A 66 3.59 -2.01 -4.11
C THR A 66 3.22 -0.67 -3.53
N VAL A 67 3.83 0.39 -4.07
CA VAL A 67 3.58 1.75 -3.60
C VAL A 67 3.06 2.57 -4.77
N ILE A 68 1.99 3.30 -4.53
CA ILE A 68 1.47 4.22 -5.53
C ILE A 68 1.20 5.56 -4.83
N ASN A 69 1.25 6.64 -5.60
CA ASN A 69 0.95 7.94 -5.01
C ASN A 69 -0.57 8.12 -4.92
N ASN A 70 -0.97 9.16 -4.20
CA ASN A 70 -2.40 9.36 -3.94
C ASN A 70 -3.18 9.66 -5.21
N GLU A 71 -2.58 10.34 -6.16
CA GLU A 71 -3.26 10.65 -7.41
C GLU A 71 -3.58 9.37 -8.16
N THR A 72 -2.61 8.45 -8.25
CA THR A 72 -2.83 7.17 -8.88
C THR A 72 -3.87 6.37 -8.12
N TYR A 73 -3.82 6.42 -6.80
CA TYR A 73 -4.80 5.73 -5.98
C TYR A 73 -6.22 6.22 -6.28
N GLN A 74 -6.39 7.53 -6.37
CA GLN A 74 -7.70 8.10 -6.65
C GLN A 74 -8.22 7.69 -8.03
N TYR A 75 -7.31 7.50 -8.97
CA TYR A 75 -7.68 7.08 -10.31
C TYR A 75 -8.10 5.62 -10.36
N LEU A 76 -7.41 4.77 -9.61
CA LEU A 76 -7.61 3.33 -9.69
C LEU A 76 -8.71 2.80 -8.78
N PHE A 77 -8.91 3.42 -7.64
CA PHE A 77 -9.77 2.85 -6.61
C PHE A 77 -10.91 3.77 -6.23
N ASP A 78 -12.01 3.15 -5.84
CA ASP A 78 -13.11 3.89 -5.26
C ASP A 78 -12.71 4.32 -3.86
N LYS A 79 -13.53 5.17 -3.24
CA LYS A 79 -13.29 5.60 -1.89
C LYS A 79 -13.09 4.38 -1.00
N PRO A 80 -12.03 4.35 -0.20
CA PRO A 80 -11.74 3.17 0.61
C PRO A 80 -12.76 2.97 1.71
N LYS A 81 -12.94 1.71 2.09
CA LYS A 81 -13.74 1.36 3.24
C LYS A 81 -12.81 0.87 4.32
N ASP A 82 -13.12 1.22 5.55
CA ASP A 82 -12.35 0.69 6.66
C ASP A 82 -12.68 -0.78 6.82
N VAL A 83 -11.67 -1.55 7.19
CA VAL A 83 -11.87 -2.95 7.48
C VAL A 83 -12.36 -3.03 8.91
N GLU A 84 -13.59 -3.53 9.09
CA GLU A 84 -14.10 -3.66 10.40
C GLU A 84 -14.68 -4.98 10.59
N ASN A 85 -14.99 -5.23 11.76
CA ASN A 85 -15.54 -6.39 12.25
C ASN A 85 -16.46 -7.10 11.39
N GLY A 86 -16.03 -7.74 10.42
CA GLY A 86 -16.86 -8.54 9.65
C GLY A 86 -17.79 -7.86 8.75
N ASP A 87 -17.61 -6.63 8.58
CA ASP A 87 -18.42 -5.92 7.86
C ASP A 87 -18.20 -6.07 6.47
N GLU A 88 -18.43 -6.47 5.82
CA GLU A 88 -18.32 -6.51 4.57
C GLU A 88 -18.25 -7.09 3.96
#